data_a22c2fa1eb6e901dce2c33cff29a109b
#
_entry.id   a22c2fa1eb6e901dce2c33cff29a109b
#
_cell.length_a   1.000
_cell.length_b   1.000
_cell.length_c   1.000
_cell.angle_alpha   90.00
_cell.angle_beta   90.00
_cell.angle_gamma   90.00
#
_symmetry.space_group_name_H-M   'P 1'
#
loop_
_entity.id
_entity.type
_entity.pdbx_description
1 polymer ?
#
loop_
_entity_poly.entity_id
_entity_poly.type
_entity_poly.pdbx_seq_one_letter_code
_entity_poly.pdbx_strand_id
1 'polypeptide(L)'
;MTYNGGPVQHNPRVYVVFWGPAWSNKTAQGAMSYLTKLYKGLGEASDTWALTASQYFDNSGGHATVSSSVFGGSYVDAAKPEKSVTFNDLAAEATKAAAHFRIGNTPNAQVVVAAQSGTCFTPIAEGGGVSVTFAGNCGSPQASSDTYCGWHSATATGKSYLTFTNLPYQLDAKSECGENFINTGSAGLYDGFSIVGGHEFSESATDPLGNAWIDPNDTQSGGEVADKCAWGGVIWGTPDPDGDVSLSTGRFAMQSLWSDIAGGCVMSSGKLPLSVTRLGNQVSTTGKAVSLHVQARTSPASTLTFRASGLPGGLSISLFSGVIHGTPNVTAGTFTTKVSVAYYDGAFGFTFTWRVSSPPGQIKGDAAQCVDDSHGSAASGNAIDTFACTGKTPQRITFTSNGELQLVGKCITATSVAYLEPCTGRTSQVWTRLSNGEYVLRASGKCLTEPSTRNGTRVTLATCRNTADQHWSLP
;
A
#
# COMPACT_ATOMS: atom_id res chain seq x y z
N MET A 1 -19.30 -7.78 -2.93
CA MET A 1 -19.19 -6.56 -2.08
C MET A 1 -19.02 -5.33 -2.96
N THR A 2 -19.45 -4.15 -2.49
CA THR A 2 -19.29 -2.86 -3.18
C THR A 2 -18.44 -1.94 -2.33
N TYR A 3 -17.43 -1.31 -2.94
CA TYR A 3 -16.59 -0.33 -2.24
C TYR A 3 -17.24 1.06 -2.26
N ASN A 4 -17.47 1.65 -1.08
CA ASN A 4 -18.15 2.93 -0.88
C ASN A 4 -17.20 4.10 -0.54
N GLY A 5 -15.89 3.89 -0.62
CA GLY A 5 -14.89 4.95 -0.46
C GLY A 5 -14.29 5.11 0.92
N GLY A 6 -14.75 4.35 1.92
CA GLY A 6 -14.21 4.34 3.27
C GLY A 6 -12.83 3.70 3.38
N PRO A 7 -12.14 3.83 4.53
CA PRO A 7 -10.84 3.20 4.76
C PRO A 7 -10.96 1.71 5.02
N VAL A 8 -9.88 0.96 4.78
CA VAL A 8 -9.65 -0.38 5.36
C VAL A 8 -8.44 -0.34 6.29
N GLN A 9 -8.30 -1.32 7.17
CA GLN A 9 -7.13 -1.40 8.05
C GLN A 9 -5.98 -2.14 7.34
N HIS A 10 -4.90 -1.44 7.04
CA HIS A 10 -3.80 -1.98 6.24
C HIS A 10 -2.88 -2.97 6.99
N ASN A 11 -2.92 -3.00 8.30
CA ASN A 11 -2.19 -3.93 9.16
C ASN A 11 -2.83 -3.92 10.55
N PRO A 12 -4.00 -4.55 10.69
CA PRO A 12 -4.78 -4.49 11.92
C PRO A 12 -4.03 -5.08 13.13
N ARG A 13 -4.22 -4.45 14.29
CA ARG A 13 -3.69 -4.87 15.59
C ARG A 13 -4.80 -4.92 16.60
N VAL A 14 -5.02 -6.09 17.19
CA VAL A 14 -6.10 -6.36 18.16
C VAL A 14 -5.59 -6.25 19.58
N TYR A 15 -6.26 -5.46 20.37
CA TYR A 15 -6.02 -5.29 21.81
C TYR A 15 -7.28 -5.71 22.56
N VAL A 16 -7.15 -6.60 23.55
CA VAL A 16 -8.31 -7.13 24.27
C VAL A 16 -8.35 -6.58 25.71
N VAL A 17 -9.43 -5.92 26.06
CA VAL A 17 -9.73 -5.61 27.45
C VAL A 17 -10.80 -6.58 27.96
N PHE A 18 -10.45 -7.37 28.96
CA PHE A 18 -11.38 -8.23 29.72
C PHE A 18 -11.98 -7.40 30.84
N TRP A 19 -13.17 -6.85 30.59
CA TRP A 19 -13.79 -5.85 31.44
C TRP A 19 -14.67 -6.48 32.48
N GLY A 20 -14.31 -6.31 33.75
CA GLY A 20 -15.02 -6.73 34.94
C GLY A 20 -14.31 -7.77 35.82
N PRO A 21 -14.61 -7.83 37.13
CA PRO A 21 -13.93 -8.70 38.08
C PRO A 21 -14.26 -10.19 37.92
N ALA A 22 -15.36 -10.57 37.23
CA ALA A 22 -15.77 -11.97 37.07
C ALA A 22 -14.83 -12.74 36.10
N TRP A 23 -13.96 -12.07 35.37
CA TRP A 23 -12.91 -12.72 34.57
C TRP A 23 -11.89 -13.51 35.42
N SER A 24 -11.89 -13.34 36.74
CA SER A 24 -11.06 -14.12 37.66
C SER A 24 -11.56 -15.58 37.89
N ASN A 25 -12.78 -15.93 37.48
CA ASN A 25 -13.27 -17.30 37.62
C ASN A 25 -12.67 -18.28 36.61
N LYS A 26 -12.66 -19.57 36.94
CA LYS A 26 -11.95 -20.60 36.14
C LYS A 26 -12.47 -20.74 34.70
N THR A 27 -13.78 -20.69 34.48
CA THR A 27 -14.39 -20.79 33.15
C THR A 27 -14.08 -19.56 32.31
N ALA A 28 -14.18 -18.36 32.90
CA ALA A 28 -13.81 -17.12 32.24
C ALA A 28 -12.32 -17.06 31.90
N GLN A 29 -11.42 -17.56 32.76
CA GLN A 29 -10.01 -17.70 32.45
C GLN A 29 -9.74 -18.61 31.24
N GLY A 30 -10.56 -19.68 31.08
CA GLY A 30 -10.56 -20.53 29.90
C GLY A 30 -10.90 -19.75 28.63
N ALA A 31 -11.98 -18.98 28.67
CA ALA A 31 -12.41 -18.11 27.57
C ALA A 31 -11.35 -17.01 27.23
N MET A 32 -10.77 -16.37 28.25
CA MET A 32 -9.66 -15.42 28.09
C MET A 32 -8.47 -16.06 27.38
N SER A 33 -8.08 -17.25 27.82
CA SER A 33 -6.95 -17.98 27.20
C SER A 33 -7.27 -18.35 25.75
N TYR A 34 -8.48 -18.81 25.47
CA TYR A 34 -8.94 -19.20 24.14
C TYR A 34 -8.93 -18.01 23.18
N LEU A 35 -9.57 -16.90 23.54
CA LEU A 35 -9.62 -15.68 22.74
C LEU A 35 -8.24 -15.05 22.53
N THR A 36 -7.40 -15.02 23.56
CA THR A 36 -6.01 -14.54 23.45
C THR A 36 -5.19 -15.37 22.47
N LYS A 37 -5.36 -16.69 22.48
CA LYS A 37 -4.69 -17.60 21.55
C LYS A 37 -5.19 -17.42 20.12
N LEU A 38 -6.49 -17.20 19.92
CA LEU A 38 -7.06 -16.88 18.63
C LEU A 38 -6.31 -15.70 17.99
N TYR A 39 -6.32 -14.54 18.63
CA TYR A 39 -5.68 -13.33 18.07
C TYR A 39 -4.16 -13.44 17.97
N LYS A 40 -3.49 -14.23 18.80
CA LYS A 40 -2.06 -14.54 18.62
C LYS A 40 -1.77 -15.34 17.36
N GLY A 41 -2.70 -16.23 16.98
CA GLY A 41 -2.55 -17.09 15.81
C GLY A 41 -2.99 -16.45 14.50
N LEU A 42 -3.97 -15.53 14.55
CA LEU A 42 -4.43 -14.81 13.36
C LEU A 42 -3.28 -13.95 12.79
N GLY A 43 -3.10 -14.03 11.46
CA GLY A 43 -2.06 -13.34 10.72
C GLY A 43 -0.69 -14.01 10.72
N GLU A 44 -0.50 -15.09 11.47
CA GLU A 44 0.72 -15.90 11.39
C GLU A 44 0.80 -16.64 10.04
N ALA A 45 2.00 -17.12 9.69
CA ALA A 45 2.27 -17.70 8.36
C ALA A 45 1.37 -18.88 7.95
N SER A 46 0.76 -19.56 8.90
CA SER A 46 -0.18 -20.67 8.67
C SER A 46 -1.64 -20.23 8.54
N ASP A 47 -1.94 -18.97 8.82
CA ASP A 47 -3.30 -18.45 8.75
C ASP A 47 -3.68 -18.13 7.31
N THR A 48 -4.60 -18.92 6.75
CA THR A 48 -5.20 -18.68 5.43
C THR A 48 -6.61 -18.12 5.54
N TRP A 49 -7.21 -18.12 6.73
CA TRP A 49 -8.55 -17.61 6.96
C TRP A 49 -8.58 -16.07 6.90
N ALA A 50 -7.74 -15.40 7.71
CA ALA A 50 -7.67 -13.95 7.74
C ALA A 50 -7.17 -13.34 6.41
N LEU A 51 -6.48 -14.12 5.57
CA LEU A 51 -6.08 -13.69 4.22
C LEU A 51 -7.28 -13.38 3.32
N THR A 52 -8.48 -13.92 3.62
CA THR A 52 -9.70 -13.60 2.87
C THR A 52 -10.01 -12.11 2.89
N ALA A 53 -9.76 -11.42 4.00
CA ALA A 53 -9.92 -9.96 4.11
C ALA A 53 -8.95 -9.18 3.21
N SER A 54 -7.82 -9.77 2.84
CA SER A 54 -6.76 -9.06 2.08
C SER A 54 -7.13 -8.74 0.62
N GLN A 55 -8.23 -9.26 0.10
CA GLN A 55 -8.75 -8.89 -1.22
C GLN A 55 -9.37 -7.48 -1.22
N TYR A 56 -9.78 -6.96 -0.07
CA TYR A 56 -10.44 -5.67 0.10
C TYR A 56 -9.41 -4.55 0.31
N PHE A 57 -9.64 -3.40 -0.31
CA PHE A 57 -8.68 -2.28 -0.38
C PHE A 57 -9.39 -0.93 -0.28
N ASP A 58 -8.64 0.14 -0.08
CA ASP A 58 -9.14 1.51 -0.07
C ASP A 58 -8.53 2.40 -1.16
N ASN A 59 -8.97 3.65 -1.23
CA ASN A 59 -8.51 4.65 -2.20
C ASN A 59 -7.00 4.96 -2.12
N SER A 60 -6.33 4.62 -1.03
CA SER A 60 -4.87 4.71 -0.94
C SER A 60 -4.17 3.57 -1.71
N GLY A 61 -4.91 2.55 -2.13
CA GLY A 61 -4.43 1.29 -2.69
C GLY A 61 -3.81 0.37 -1.65
N GLY A 62 -4.02 0.64 -0.38
CA GLY A 62 -3.70 -0.28 0.71
C GLY A 62 -4.79 -1.35 0.85
N HIS A 63 -4.41 -2.58 1.13
CA HIS A 63 -5.30 -3.70 1.36
C HIS A 63 -5.48 -3.99 2.85
N ALA A 64 -6.59 -4.60 3.23
CA ALA A 64 -6.82 -5.12 4.58
C ALA A 64 -5.91 -6.34 4.85
N THR A 65 -4.59 -6.10 4.83
CA THR A 65 -3.59 -7.16 4.83
C THR A 65 -3.17 -7.53 6.24
N VAL A 66 -3.18 -8.82 6.52
CA VAL A 66 -2.68 -9.39 7.76
C VAL A 66 -1.38 -10.13 7.45
N SER A 67 -0.23 -9.57 7.85
CA SER A 67 1.11 -10.07 7.49
C SER A 67 1.93 -10.62 8.67
N SER A 68 1.39 -10.54 9.88
CA SER A 68 1.97 -11.07 11.11
C SER A 68 0.87 -11.18 12.16
N SER A 69 1.14 -11.86 13.29
CA SER A 69 0.17 -11.94 14.39
C SER A 69 -0.52 -10.60 14.65
N VAL A 70 -1.84 -10.60 14.64
CA VAL A 70 -2.63 -9.38 14.90
C VAL A 70 -2.63 -8.98 16.38
N PHE A 71 -2.20 -9.84 17.29
CA PHE A 71 -2.28 -9.59 18.72
C PHE A 71 -1.36 -8.45 19.18
N GLY A 72 -1.96 -7.40 19.71
CA GLY A 72 -1.28 -6.24 20.29
C GLY A 72 -1.08 -6.32 21.80
N GLY A 73 -1.96 -7.06 22.49
CA GLY A 73 -1.93 -7.21 23.94
C GLY A 73 -3.30 -7.51 24.54
N SER A 74 -3.31 -7.94 25.80
CA SER A 74 -4.55 -8.05 26.58
C SER A 74 -4.32 -7.71 28.04
N TYR A 75 -5.35 -7.22 28.71
CA TYR A 75 -5.33 -7.02 30.17
C TYR A 75 -6.74 -7.20 30.75
N VAL A 76 -6.82 -7.37 32.06
CA VAL A 76 -8.08 -7.38 32.80
C VAL A 76 -8.29 -6.01 33.41
N ASP A 77 -9.38 -5.35 33.05
CA ASP A 77 -9.89 -4.23 33.82
C ASP A 77 -10.86 -4.75 34.87
N ALA A 78 -10.45 -4.73 36.12
CA ALA A 78 -11.26 -5.20 37.23
C ALA A 78 -12.40 -4.23 37.67
N ALA A 79 -12.50 -3.08 37.00
CA ALA A 79 -13.62 -2.16 37.21
C ALA A 79 -14.93 -2.85 36.78
N LYS A 80 -15.91 -2.85 37.65
CA LYS A 80 -17.21 -3.48 37.35
C LYS A 80 -17.94 -2.64 36.31
N PRO A 81 -18.42 -3.25 35.20
CA PRO A 81 -19.29 -2.57 34.24
C PRO A 81 -20.54 -2.00 34.92
N GLU A 82 -21.11 -0.97 34.32
CA GLU A 82 -22.42 -0.43 34.73
C GLU A 82 -23.50 -1.53 34.65
N LYS A 83 -24.60 -1.33 35.36
CA LYS A 83 -25.71 -2.31 35.37
C LYS A 83 -26.34 -2.49 33.98
N SER A 84 -26.31 -1.45 33.17
CA SER A 84 -26.75 -1.46 31.77
C SER A 84 -25.74 -0.68 30.95
N VAL A 85 -24.91 -1.39 30.19
CA VAL A 85 -23.82 -0.82 29.41
C VAL A 85 -24.35 -0.21 28.10
N THR A 86 -23.98 1.03 27.84
CA THR A 86 -24.34 1.76 26.64
C THR A 86 -23.22 1.71 25.61
N PHE A 87 -23.52 2.15 24.37
CA PHE A 87 -22.49 2.40 23.35
C PHE A 87 -21.37 3.32 23.87
N ASN A 88 -21.73 4.39 24.58
CA ASN A 88 -20.73 5.34 25.10
C ASN A 88 -19.84 4.73 26.17
N ASP A 89 -20.35 3.81 26.99
CA ASP A 89 -19.55 3.12 28.00
C ASP A 89 -18.53 2.19 27.35
N LEU A 90 -18.91 1.49 26.28
CA LEU A 90 -18.01 0.65 25.50
C LEU A 90 -16.93 1.49 24.78
N ALA A 91 -17.31 2.61 24.17
CA ALA A 91 -16.38 3.53 23.54
C ALA A 91 -15.39 4.15 24.55
N ALA A 92 -15.86 4.47 25.76
CA ALA A 92 -15.02 4.97 26.84
C ALA A 92 -14.03 3.90 27.34
N GLU A 93 -14.49 2.64 27.53
CA GLU A 93 -13.60 1.54 27.91
C GLU A 93 -12.57 1.22 26.82
N ALA A 94 -12.97 1.25 25.54
CA ALA A 94 -12.04 1.10 24.42
C ALA A 94 -10.98 2.21 24.39
N THR A 95 -11.38 3.47 24.65
CA THR A 95 -10.46 4.60 24.74
C THR A 95 -9.47 4.46 25.90
N LYS A 96 -9.95 3.98 27.06
CA LYS A 96 -9.13 3.69 28.24
C LYS A 96 -8.13 2.56 27.94
N ALA A 97 -8.56 1.51 27.25
CA ALA A 97 -7.69 0.43 26.82
C ALA A 97 -6.63 0.93 25.83
N ALA A 98 -6.99 1.79 24.88
CA ALA A 98 -6.04 2.40 23.95
C ALA A 98 -4.96 3.22 24.68
N ALA A 99 -5.34 3.96 25.72
CA ALA A 99 -4.39 4.68 26.58
C ALA A 99 -3.48 3.72 27.37
N HIS A 100 -4.05 2.62 27.93
CA HIS A 100 -3.30 1.59 28.65
C HIS A 100 -2.20 0.99 27.75
N PHE A 101 -2.51 0.62 26.54
CA PHE A 101 -1.57 0.04 25.57
C PHE A 101 -0.70 1.07 24.86
N ARG A 102 -0.91 2.37 25.06
CA ARG A 102 -0.21 3.48 24.38
C ARG A 102 -0.31 3.35 22.88
N ILE A 103 -1.49 3.12 22.35
CA ILE A 103 -1.71 2.92 20.92
C ILE A 103 -1.46 4.22 20.17
N GLY A 104 -0.45 4.23 19.28
CA GLY A 104 -0.10 5.41 18.47
C GLY A 104 -0.77 5.46 17.10
N ASN A 105 -1.07 4.30 16.51
CA ASN A 105 -1.72 4.19 15.20
C ASN A 105 -3.15 3.66 15.38
N THR A 106 -4.07 4.53 15.73
CA THR A 106 -5.46 4.16 16.05
C THR A 106 -6.27 3.65 14.84
N PRO A 107 -6.10 4.14 13.60
CA PRO A 107 -6.83 3.60 12.44
C PRO A 107 -6.61 2.10 12.18
N ASN A 108 -5.44 1.57 12.55
CA ASN A 108 -5.12 0.15 12.41
C ASN A 108 -5.27 -0.64 13.72
N ALA A 109 -5.84 -0.04 14.75
CA ALA A 109 -6.09 -0.69 16.03
C ALA A 109 -7.55 -1.08 16.16
N GLN A 110 -7.78 -2.29 16.69
CA GLN A 110 -9.08 -2.79 17.09
C GLN A 110 -9.02 -3.08 18.59
N VAL A 111 -9.89 -2.46 19.36
CA VAL A 111 -10.02 -2.76 20.80
C VAL A 111 -11.24 -3.65 21.02
N VAL A 112 -11.02 -4.90 21.36
CA VAL A 112 -12.08 -5.83 21.76
C VAL A 112 -12.41 -5.58 23.22
N VAL A 113 -13.60 -5.08 23.49
CA VAL A 113 -14.16 -4.93 24.84
C VAL A 113 -14.94 -6.19 25.18
N ALA A 114 -14.27 -7.14 25.83
CA ALA A 114 -14.85 -8.39 26.27
C ALA A 114 -15.46 -8.19 27.66
N ALA A 115 -16.77 -7.98 27.71
CA ALA A 115 -17.47 -7.77 28.99
C ALA A 115 -17.64 -9.08 29.76
N GLN A 116 -17.66 -9.00 31.09
CA GLN A 116 -17.84 -10.17 31.95
C GLN A 116 -19.26 -10.77 31.89
N SER A 117 -19.41 -12.02 32.28
CA SER A 117 -20.72 -12.67 32.45
C SER A 117 -21.68 -11.85 33.32
N GLY A 118 -22.96 -11.83 32.92
CA GLY A 118 -24.02 -11.09 33.60
C GLY A 118 -24.01 -9.57 33.35
N THR A 119 -23.26 -9.11 32.32
CA THR A 119 -23.32 -7.72 31.86
C THR A 119 -24.54 -7.52 30.98
N CYS A 120 -25.37 -6.52 31.30
CA CYS A 120 -26.51 -6.12 30.46
C CYS A 120 -26.09 -5.02 29.48
N PHE A 121 -26.68 -5.02 28.31
CA PHE A 121 -26.45 -3.99 27.32
C PHE A 121 -27.75 -3.27 26.98
N THR A 122 -27.65 -1.96 26.75
CA THR A 122 -28.78 -1.22 26.17
C THR A 122 -28.97 -1.64 24.71
N PRO A 123 -30.23 -1.75 24.24
CA PRO A 123 -30.48 -2.02 22.83
C PRO A 123 -29.79 -0.98 21.92
N ILE A 124 -29.31 -1.41 20.78
CA ILE A 124 -28.78 -0.55 19.72
C ILE A 124 -29.77 -0.51 18.56
N ALA A 125 -29.73 0.58 17.77
CA ALA A 125 -30.50 0.70 16.54
C ALA A 125 -29.65 0.20 15.36
N GLU A 126 -30.18 -0.78 14.63
CA GLU A 126 -29.63 -1.21 13.35
C GLU A 126 -30.31 -0.53 12.16
N GLY A 127 -29.80 -0.80 10.97
CA GLY A 127 -30.37 -0.29 9.71
C GLY A 127 -31.88 -0.58 9.62
N GLY A 128 -32.66 0.43 9.19
CA GLY A 128 -34.12 0.30 9.13
C GLY A 128 -34.88 0.62 10.41
N GLY A 129 -34.19 1.01 11.51
CA GLY A 129 -34.81 1.43 12.78
C GLY A 129 -35.22 0.29 13.69
N VAL A 130 -34.74 -0.93 13.45
CA VAL A 130 -34.93 -2.08 14.32
C VAL A 130 -34.02 -1.93 15.55
N SER A 131 -34.56 -2.23 16.74
CA SER A 131 -33.81 -2.20 17.98
C SER A 131 -33.38 -3.63 18.34
N VAL A 132 -32.08 -3.89 18.36
CA VAL A 132 -31.50 -5.20 18.65
C VAL A 132 -30.78 -5.21 20.01
N THR A 133 -30.77 -6.35 20.67
CA THR A 133 -30.12 -6.53 21.96
C THR A 133 -29.27 -7.79 22.00
N PHE A 134 -28.30 -7.88 22.94
CA PHE A 134 -27.50 -9.11 23.11
C PHE A 134 -28.37 -10.31 23.42
N ALA A 135 -28.15 -11.44 22.73
CA ALA A 135 -28.94 -12.66 22.87
C ALA A 135 -28.97 -13.24 24.31
N GLY A 136 -27.85 -13.06 25.08
CA GLY A 136 -27.75 -13.43 26.51
C GLY A 136 -28.12 -12.31 27.47
N ASN A 137 -28.82 -11.27 27.05
CA ASN A 137 -29.03 -10.06 27.85
C ASN A 137 -29.96 -10.25 29.06
N CYS A 138 -29.39 -10.26 30.25
CA CYS A 138 -30.06 -10.12 31.54
C CYS A 138 -31.36 -10.91 31.74
N GLY A 139 -31.44 -12.12 31.23
CA GLY A 139 -32.53 -13.04 31.53
C GLY A 139 -33.88 -12.73 30.87
N SER A 140 -33.90 -11.87 29.89
CA SER A 140 -35.07 -11.71 29.01
C SER A 140 -35.01 -12.77 27.90
N PRO A 141 -35.96 -13.69 27.82
CA PRO A 141 -36.13 -14.52 26.65
C PRO A 141 -36.55 -13.60 25.50
N GLN A 142 -35.61 -13.23 24.67
CA GLN A 142 -35.88 -12.41 23.50
C GLN A 142 -36.34 -13.32 22.37
N ALA A 143 -37.26 -12.84 21.54
CA ALA A 143 -37.58 -13.48 20.28
C ALA A 143 -36.32 -13.44 19.38
N SER A 144 -36.01 -14.55 18.73
CA SER A 144 -34.77 -14.82 18.00
C SER A 144 -34.43 -13.90 16.82
N SER A 145 -35.28 -12.94 16.49
CA SER A 145 -35.11 -12.06 15.33
C SER A 145 -34.42 -10.72 15.60
N ASP A 146 -34.31 -10.33 16.90
CA ASP A 146 -33.87 -8.98 17.27
C ASP A 146 -32.70 -9.04 18.25
N THR A 147 -31.78 -9.99 18.02
CA THR A 147 -30.61 -10.21 18.88
C THR A 147 -29.30 -10.21 18.10
N TYR A 148 -28.24 -9.79 18.78
CA TYR A 148 -26.86 -9.85 18.28
C TYR A 148 -25.96 -10.68 19.21
N CYS A 149 -24.82 -11.16 18.70
CA CYS A 149 -23.77 -11.84 19.46
C CYS A 149 -22.54 -10.95 19.70
N GLY A 150 -22.31 -10.01 18.84
CA GLY A 150 -21.29 -8.98 18.89
C GLY A 150 -21.60 -7.89 17.86
N TRP A 151 -20.85 -6.84 17.89
CA TRP A 151 -20.83 -5.81 16.84
C TRP A 151 -19.56 -4.97 16.99
N HIS A 152 -19.12 -4.35 15.90
CA HIS A 152 -18.02 -3.38 15.90
C HIS A 152 -18.50 -1.97 15.58
N SER A 153 -17.70 -1.00 15.95
CA SER A 153 -17.91 0.42 15.60
C SER A 153 -16.62 1.20 15.84
N ALA A 154 -16.68 2.52 15.66
CA ALA A 154 -15.55 3.39 15.88
C ALA A 154 -15.90 4.58 16.78
N THR A 155 -14.91 5.07 17.53
CA THR A 155 -14.98 6.30 18.31
C THR A 155 -13.90 7.29 17.86
N ALA A 156 -14.17 8.59 17.99
CA ALA A 156 -13.22 9.63 17.60
C ALA A 156 -12.02 9.69 18.57
N THR A 157 -10.82 9.84 18.03
CA THR A 157 -9.58 10.05 18.79
C THR A 157 -8.83 11.26 18.23
N GLY A 158 -9.16 12.44 18.71
CA GLY A 158 -8.61 13.70 18.18
C GLY A 158 -9.01 13.92 16.71
N LYS A 159 -8.03 13.83 15.77
CA LYS A 159 -8.27 13.92 14.32
C LYS A 159 -8.39 12.58 13.62
N SER A 160 -8.49 11.49 14.36
CA SER A 160 -8.51 10.12 13.88
C SER A 160 -9.67 9.35 14.51
N TYR A 161 -9.69 8.04 14.36
CA TYR A 161 -10.66 7.15 14.96
C TYR A 161 -9.98 5.94 15.59
N LEU A 162 -10.70 5.23 16.47
CA LEU A 162 -10.32 3.96 17.06
C LEU A 162 -11.49 3.00 16.85
N THR A 163 -11.25 1.89 16.20
CA THR A 163 -12.25 0.83 16.05
C THR A 163 -12.34 0.03 17.35
N PHE A 164 -13.55 -0.31 17.75
CA PHE A 164 -13.78 -1.18 18.90
C PHE A 164 -14.90 -2.18 18.65
N THR A 165 -14.78 -3.34 19.27
CA THR A 165 -15.75 -4.43 19.24
C THR A 165 -16.41 -4.56 20.59
N ASN A 166 -17.74 -4.59 20.63
CA ASN A 166 -18.49 -5.14 21.75
C ASN A 166 -18.50 -6.67 21.63
N LEU A 167 -17.79 -7.35 22.50
CA LEU A 167 -17.80 -8.82 22.61
C LEU A 167 -18.41 -9.22 23.97
N PRO A 168 -19.73 -9.40 24.07
CA PRO A 168 -20.37 -9.89 25.27
C PRO A 168 -19.83 -11.26 25.69
N TYR A 169 -20.12 -11.68 26.92
CA TYR A 169 -19.74 -13.00 27.39
C TYR A 169 -20.61 -14.08 26.72
N GLN A 170 -20.08 -14.72 25.69
CA GLN A 170 -20.84 -15.59 24.76
C GLN A 170 -21.59 -16.72 25.47
N LEU A 171 -21.04 -17.26 26.55
CA LEU A 171 -21.71 -18.33 27.29
C LEU A 171 -23.01 -17.88 28.03
N ASP A 172 -23.26 -16.58 28.12
CA ASP A 172 -24.54 -16.09 28.64
C ASP A 172 -25.68 -16.31 27.62
N ALA A 173 -25.35 -16.30 26.31
CA ALA A 173 -26.29 -16.62 25.22
C ALA A 173 -26.27 -18.09 24.81
N LYS A 174 -25.29 -18.87 25.27
CA LYS A 174 -25.15 -20.30 24.94
C LYS A 174 -25.14 -20.58 23.43
N SER A 175 -25.96 -21.54 22.97
CA SER A 175 -26.03 -21.95 21.56
C SER A 175 -26.51 -20.84 20.63
N GLU A 176 -27.19 -19.80 21.11
CA GLU A 176 -27.63 -18.67 20.29
C GLU A 176 -26.45 -17.83 19.78
N CYS A 177 -25.32 -17.86 20.53
CA CYS A 177 -24.10 -17.22 20.11
C CYS A 177 -22.94 -18.20 19.95
N GLY A 178 -23.21 -19.39 19.46
CA GLY A 178 -22.23 -20.32 18.93
C GLY A 178 -21.61 -21.31 19.92
N GLU A 179 -22.10 -21.43 21.18
CA GLU A 179 -21.67 -22.53 22.04
C GLU A 179 -22.01 -23.87 21.37
N ASN A 180 -21.00 -24.71 21.16
CA ASN A 180 -21.13 -26.01 20.47
C ASN A 180 -21.63 -25.93 19.01
N PHE A 181 -21.39 -24.85 18.33
CA PHE A 181 -21.85 -24.68 16.94
C PHE A 181 -21.01 -25.52 15.94
N ILE A 182 -19.69 -25.51 16.06
CA ILE A 182 -18.78 -26.30 15.23
C ILE A 182 -18.34 -27.57 15.95
N ASN A 183 -17.88 -27.43 17.19
CA ASN A 183 -17.44 -28.55 18.01
C ASN A 183 -18.51 -28.94 19.04
N THR A 184 -18.35 -30.08 19.70
CA THR A 184 -19.33 -30.57 20.69
C THR A 184 -18.71 -30.75 22.08
N GLY A 185 -19.54 -30.60 23.14
CA GLY A 185 -19.13 -30.76 24.51
C GLY A 185 -18.07 -29.76 24.95
N SER A 186 -17.07 -30.24 25.70
CA SER A 186 -16.04 -29.33 26.22
C SER A 186 -15.16 -28.68 25.13
N ALA A 187 -15.08 -29.28 23.94
CA ALA A 187 -14.35 -28.73 22.81
C ALA A 187 -15.08 -27.54 22.19
N GLY A 188 -16.42 -27.57 22.17
CA GLY A 188 -17.24 -26.49 21.60
C GLY A 188 -17.65 -25.40 22.61
N LEU A 189 -17.23 -25.52 23.86
CA LEU A 189 -17.64 -24.57 24.90
C LEU A 189 -17.33 -23.10 24.58
N TYR A 190 -16.24 -22.85 23.86
CA TYR A 190 -15.80 -21.49 23.52
C TYR A 190 -15.93 -21.14 22.04
N ASP A 191 -16.60 -21.96 21.23
CA ASP A 191 -16.76 -21.74 19.79
C ASP A 191 -17.30 -20.34 19.48
N GLY A 192 -18.30 -19.88 20.23
CA GLY A 192 -18.88 -18.54 20.05
C GLY A 192 -17.88 -17.39 20.21
N PHE A 193 -16.88 -17.54 21.09
CA PHE A 193 -15.87 -16.48 21.24
C PHE A 193 -14.96 -16.34 20.03
N SER A 194 -14.65 -17.42 19.33
CA SER A 194 -13.82 -17.35 18.12
C SER A 194 -14.65 -17.04 16.88
N ILE A 195 -15.86 -17.54 16.78
CA ILE A 195 -16.79 -17.23 15.69
C ILE A 195 -17.07 -15.72 15.69
N VAL A 196 -17.59 -15.18 16.78
CA VAL A 196 -17.96 -13.76 16.89
C VAL A 196 -16.72 -12.88 16.92
N GLY A 197 -15.66 -13.26 17.67
CA GLY A 197 -14.42 -12.48 17.70
C GLY A 197 -13.70 -12.41 16.35
N GLY A 198 -13.80 -13.46 15.52
CA GLY A 198 -13.27 -13.48 14.15
C GLY A 198 -14.14 -12.68 13.17
N HIS A 199 -15.47 -12.79 13.30
CA HIS A 199 -16.46 -12.01 12.58
C HIS A 199 -16.12 -10.51 12.68
N GLU A 200 -16.16 -9.97 13.87
CA GLU A 200 -15.93 -8.56 14.15
C GLU A 200 -14.50 -8.10 13.78
N PHE A 201 -13.53 -9.01 13.91
CA PHE A 201 -12.16 -8.74 13.45
C PHE A 201 -12.11 -8.49 11.96
N SER A 202 -12.77 -9.34 11.15
CA SER A 202 -12.70 -9.24 9.70
C SER A 202 -13.45 -8.03 9.16
N GLU A 203 -14.58 -7.68 9.75
CA GLU A 203 -15.37 -6.51 9.41
C GLU A 203 -14.67 -5.22 9.80
N SER A 204 -14.17 -5.12 11.03
CA SER A 204 -13.32 -4.00 11.46
C SER A 204 -12.12 -3.80 10.52
N ALA A 205 -11.57 -4.88 9.93
CA ALA A 205 -10.44 -4.78 9.00
C ALA A 205 -10.87 -4.27 7.62
N THR A 206 -12.04 -4.65 7.13
CA THR A 206 -12.53 -4.34 5.78
C THR A 206 -13.46 -3.14 5.71
N ASP A 207 -14.10 -2.79 6.84
CA ASP A 207 -15.03 -1.65 6.97
C ASP A 207 -15.06 -1.04 8.38
N PRO A 208 -13.97 -0.45 8.85
CA PRO A 208 -13.87 0.05 10.23
C PRO A 208 -14.85 1.18 10.58
N LEU A 209 -15.51 1.79 9.60
CA LEU A 209 -16.40 2.94 9.77
C LEU A 209 -17.80 2.73 9.18
N GLY A 210 -18.16 1.54 8.71
CA GLY A 210 -19.44 1.25 8.09
C GLY A 210 -19.66 1.95 6.73
N ASN A 211 -18.57 2.24 6.00
CA ASN A 211 -18.64 2.96 4.73
C ASN A 211 -17.59 2.55 3.68
N ALA A 212 -16.96 1.39 3.86
CA ALA A 212 -15.97 0.86 2.92
C ALA A 212 -16.55 -0.28 2.08
N TRP A 213 -16.51 -1.52 2.53
CA TRP A 213 -16.93 -2.69 1.75
C TRP A 213 -18.22 -3.29 2.27
N ILE A 214 -19.33 -2.96 1.63
CA ILE A 214 -20.69 -3.40 1.99
C ILE A 214 -21.40 -3.98 0.77
N ASP A 215 -22.29 -4.93 0.97
CA ASP A 215 -23.26 -5.34 -0.04
C ASP A 215 -24.53 -4.48 0.12
N PRO A 216 -24.80 -3.53 -0.79
CA PRO A 216 -25.95 -2.64 -0.68
C PRO A 216 -27.29 -3.36 -0.89
N ASN A 217 -27.28 -4.61 -1.36
CA ASN A 217 -28.46 -5.43 -1.54
C ASN A 217 -28.81 -6.26 -0.30
N ASP A 218 -27.89 -6.32 0.66
CA ASP A 218 -28.12 -6.95 1.94
C ASP A 218 -28.80 -5.96 2.89
N THR A 219 -30.09 -6.20 3.10
CA THR A 219 -30.91 -5.37 3.99
C THR A 219 -31.24 -6.06 5.32
N GLN A 220 -30.67 -7.25 5.56
CA GLN A 220 -31.06 -8.09 6.69
C GLN A 220 -29.97 -8.32 7.72
N SER A 221 -28.69 -8.32 7.30
CA SER A 221 -27.59 -8.73 8.16
C SER A 221 -26.48 -7.70 8.34
N GLY A 222 -26.61 -6.48 7.77
CA GLY A 222 -25.54 -5.47 7.81
C GLY A 222 -24.75 -5.42 6.52
N GLY A 223 -24.59 -6.54 5.83
CA GLY A 223 -24.02 -6.61 4.49
C GLY A 223 -22.50 -6.58 4.44
N GLU A 224 -21.83 -6.77 5.55
CA GLU A 224 -20.37 -6.80 5.64
C GLU A 224 -19.80 -8.18 5.28
N VAL A 225 -18.49 -8.30 5.30
CA VAL A 225 -17.77 -9.49 4.80
C VAL A 225 -18.06 -10.77 5.58
N ALA A 226 -18.34 -10.65 6.88
CA ALA A 226 -18.68 -11.79 7.73
C ALA A 226 -20.19 -11.97 7.86
N ASP A 227 -20.97 -10.91 7.83
CA ASP A 227 -22.43 -10.94 7.85
C ASP A 227 -23.02 -11.83 6.76
N LYS A 228 -22.50 -11.70 5.54
CA LYS A 228 -22.94 -12.51 4.38
C LYS A 228 -22.72 -14.02 4.57
N CYS A 229 -21.91 -14.41 5.52
CA CYS A 229 -21.53 -15.79 5.83
C CYS A 229 -21.86 -16.17 7.27
N ALA A 230 -22.71 -15.39 7.95
CA ALA A 230 -23.04 -15.65 9.34
C ALA A 230 -23.91 -16.91 9.48
N TRP A 231 -23.62 -17.70 10.53
CA TRP A 231 -24.43 -18.84 10.99
C TRP A 231 -24.77 -19.88 9.92
N GLY A 232 -23.74 -20.31 9.14
CA GLY A 232 -23.89 -21.38 8.16
C GLY A 232 -24.63 -20.95 6.89
N GLY A 233 -24.60 -19.66 6.55
CA GLY A 233 -25.23 -19.15 5.31
C GLY A 233 -26.75 -19.32 5.29
N VAL A 234 -27.37 -19.63 6.44
CA VAL A 234 -28.81 -19.88 6.53
C VAL A 234 -29.63 -18.68 6.08
N ILE A 235 -29.09 -17.48 6.24
CA ILE A 235 -29.74 -16.22 5.85
C ILE A 235 -29.79 -16.06 4.32
N TRP A 236 -28.78 -16.61 3.57
CA TRP A 236 -28.61 -16.39 2.13
C TRP A 236 -28.80 -17.63 1.26
N GLY A 237 -29.01 -18.81 1.86
CA GLY A 237 -29.18 -20.07 1.11
C GLY A 237 -27.93 -20.52 0.37
N THR A 238 -26.77 -19.95 0.64
CA THR A 238 -25.49 -20.41 0.11
C THR A 238 -24.89 -21.43 1.06
N PRO A 239 -24.35 -22.57 0.58
CA PRO A 239 -23.59 -23.49 1.43
C PRO A 239 -22.42 -22.75 2.08
N ASP A 240 -22.39 -22.79 3.40
CA ASP A 240 -21.36 -22.15 4.19
C ASP A 240 -20.43 -23.22 4.77
N PRO A 241 -19.14 -23.17 4.48
CA PRO A 241 -18.18 -24.16 4.94
C PRO A 241 -17.64 -23.91 6.35
N ASP A 242 -18.42 -23.31 7.26
CA ASP A 242 -17.98 -23.06 8.64
C ASP A 242 -17.26 -24.26 9.27
N GLY A 243 -16.20 -24.02 10.00
CA GLY A 243 -15.39 -25.10 10.53
C GLY A 243 -14.22 -24.64 11.38
N ASP A 244 -13.38 -25.59 11.75
CA ASP A 244 -12.15 -25.32 12.48
C ASP A 244 -11.03 -24.76 11.62
N VAL A 245 -10.46 -23.66 12.05
CA VAL A 245 -9.21 -23.11 11.50
C VAL A 245 -8.04 -23.52 12.40
N SER A 246 -7.02 -24.11 11.77
CA SER A 246 -5.77 -24.48 12.46
C SER A 246 -4.76 -23.35 12.39
N LEU A 247 -4.55 -22.69 13.51
CA LEU A 247 -3.54 -21.65 13.68
C LEU A 247 -2.31 -22.17 14.44
N SER A 248 -1.22 -21.44 14.46
CA SER A 248 0.01 -21.80 15.20
C SER A 248 -0.24 -21.97 16.72
N THR A 249 -1.31 -21.38 17.26
CA THR A 249 -1.68 -21.34 18.68
C THR A 249 -2.78 -22.32 19.07
N GLY A 250 -3.39 -23.01 18.12
CA GLY A 250 -4.46 -23.98 18.36
C GLY A 250 -5.44 -24.11 17.19
N ARG A 251 -6.53 -24.86 17.45
CA ARG A 251 -7.68 -24.94 16.55
C ARG A 251 -8.81 -24.09 17.11
N PHE A 252 -9.50 -23.39 16.23
CA PHE A 252 -10.57 -22.45 16.61
C PHE A 252 -11.74 -22.64 15.66
N ALA A 253 -12.92 -22.74 16.21
CA ALA A 253 -14.17 -22.69 15.46
C ALA A 253 -14.31 -21.30 14.82
N MET A 254 -14.50 -21.24 13.53
CA MET A 254 -14.62 -19.99 12.79
C MET A 254 -15.77 -20.10 11.80
N GLN A 255 -16.46 -19.01 11.55
CA GLN A 255 -17.30 -18.91 10.39
C GLN A 255 -16.49 -18.62 9.13
N SER A 256 -17.04 -18.89 7.97
CA SER A 256 -16.50 -18.48 6.69
C SER A 256 -16.64 -16.96 6.48
N LEU A 257 -15.89 -16.43 5.51
CA LEU A 257 -15.94 -15.04 5.10
C LEU A 257 -16.32 -14.93 3.62
N TRP A 258 -17.03 -13.89 3.26
CA TRP A 258 -17.34 -13.64 1.85
C TRP A 258 -16.06 -13.32 1.08
N SER A 259 -15.91 -13.96 -0.06
CA SER A 259 -14.85 -13.71 -1.01
C SER A 259 -15.42 -13.28 -2.35
N ASP A 260 -15.22 -12.03 -2.76
CA ASP A 260 -15.60 -11.56 -4.09
C ASP A 260 -14.90 -12.35 -5.20
N ILE A 261 -13.69 -12.85 -4.93
CA ILE A 261 -12.92 -13.66 -5.88
C ILE A 261 -13.54 -15.04 -6.06
N ALA A 262 -13.96 -15.67 -4.97
CA ALA A 262 -14.64 -16.98 -5.02
C ALA A 262 -16.10 -16.84 -5.41
N GLY A 263 -16.71 -15.66 -5.25
CA GLY A 263 -18.13 -15.41 -5.43
C GLY A 263 -18.99 -16.13 -4.38
N GLY A 264 -18.49 -16.32 -3.15
CA GLY A 264 -19.15 -17.05 -2.09
C GLY A 264 -18.38 -17.05 -0.77
N CYS A 265 -18.93 -17.73 0.23
CA CYS A 265 -18.35 -17.93 1.55
C CYS A 265 -17.20 -18.95 1.51
N VAL A 266 -16.05 -18.62 2.11
CA VAL A 266 -14.85 -19.47 2.14
C VAL A 266 -14.18 -19.47 3.50
N MET A 267 -13.60 -20.62 3.89
CA MET A 267 -12.77 -20.75 5.10
C MET A 267 -11.31 -20.39 4.87
N SER A 268 -10.89 -20.24 3.65
CA SER A 268 -9.53 -19.84 3.32
C SER A 268 -9.46 -19.25 1.92
N SER A 269 -8.63 -18.23 1.78
CA SER A 269 -8.24 -17.72 0.48
C SER A 269 -6.89 -18.34 0.10
N GLY A 270 -6.86 -19.11 -0.98
CA GLY A 270 -5.61 -19.64 -1.53
C GLY A 270 -4.82 -18.52 -2.21
N LYS A 271 -3.49 -18.62 -2.19
CA LYS A 271 -2.63 -17.68 -2.93
C LYS A 271 -2.93 -17.70 -4.41
N LEU A 272 -3.31 -16.54 -4.95
CA LEU A 272 -3.49 -16.39 -6.38
C LEU A 272 -2.13 -16.28 -7.11
N PRO A 273 -1.94 -17.04 -8.20
CA PRO A 273 -0.74 -16.86 -9.02
C PRO A 273 -0.74 -15.47 -9.64
N LEU A 274 0.25 -14.64 -9.28
CA LEU A 274 0.51 -13.33 -9.86
C LEU A 274 1.54 -13.44 -10.97
N SER A 275 1.16 -13.09 -12.20
CA SER A 275 2.05 -12.98 -13.34
C SER A 275 2.33 -11.51 -13.64
N VAL A 276 3.60 -11.11 -13.66
CA VAL A 276 4.03 -9.73 -13.98
C VAL A 276 5.07 -9.77 -15.09
N THR A 277 4.83 -9.02 -16.16
CA THR A 277 5.83 -8.79 -17.20
C THR A 277 6.77 -7.69 -16.75
N ARG A 278 8.03 -8.03 -16.47
CA ARG A 278 9.05 -7.06 -16.09
C ARG A 278 9.39 -6.16 -17.25
N LEU A 279 9.43 -4.86 -16.99
CA LEU A 279 9.95 -3.90 -17.96
C LEU A 279 11.48 -3.99 -18.03
N GLY A 280 12.01 -4.01 -19.25
CA GLY A 280 13.42 -3.79 -19.46
C GLY A 280 13.84 -2.34 -19.23
N ASN A 281 15.13 -2.03 -19.42
CA ASN A 281 15.63 -0.68 -19.32
C ASN A 281 14.94 0.24 -20.33
N GLN A 282 14.62 1.45 -19.90
CA GLN A 282 13.88 2.45 -20.67
C GLN A 282 14.77 3.62 -21.07
N VAL A 283 14.42 4.23 -22.20
CA VAL A 283 15.04 5.46 -22.69
C VAL A 283 13.96 6.46 -23.04
N SER A 284 14.14 7.71 -22.68
CA SER A 284 13.24 8.81 -23.04
C SER A 284 14.01 10.12 -23.25
N THR A 285 13.30 11.14 -23.74
CA THR A 285 13.86 12.48 -23.94
C THR A 285 13.08 13.47 -23.11
N THR A 286 13.77 14.40 -22.44
CA THR A 286 13.16 15.50 -21.70
C THR A 286 12.16 16.25 -22.59
N GLY A 287 10.97 16.56 -22.04
CA GLY A 287 9.91 17.26 -22.75
C GLY A 287 9.11 16.41 -23.75
N LYS A 288 9.38 15.09 -23.86
CA LYS A 288 8.59 14.16 -24.69
C LYS A 288 7.70 13.29 -23.82
N ALA A 289 6.42 13.22 -24.16
CA ALA A 289 5.45 12.40 -23.44
C ALA A 289 5.83 10.92 -23.47
N VAL A 290 5.58 10.24 -22.34
CA VAL A 290 5.79 8.81 -22.13
C VAL A 290 4.44 8.17 -21.79
N SER A 291 4.21 6.98 -22.33
CA SER A 291 3.12 6.09 -21.91
C SER A 291 3.64 4.66 -22.00
N LEU A 292 3.76 3.99 -20.85
CA LEU A 292 4.35 2.65 -20.73
C LEU A 292 3.53 1.82 -19.75
N HIS A 293 3.08 0.65 -20.16
CA HIS A 293 2.19 -0.19 -19.35
C HIS A 293 2.96 -1.34 -18.67
N VAL A 294 2.85 -1.41 -17.34
CA VAL A 294 3.27 -2.57 -16.55
C VAL A 294 2.16 -3.61 -16.62
N GLN A 295 2.38 -4.67 -17.39
CA GLN A 295 1.40 -5.74 -17.53
C GLN A 295 1.47 -6.70 -16.36
N ALA A 296 0.35 -6.90 -15.69
CA ALA A 296 0.22 -7.88 -14.61
C ALA A 296 -1.19 -8.48 -14.61
N ARG A 297 -1.31 -9.71 -14.11
CA ARG A 297 -2.58 -10.41 -13.97
C ARG A 297 -2.51 -11.47 -12.88
N THR A 298 -3.64 -11.74 -12.25
CA THR A 298 -3.87 -12.93 -11.40
C THR A 298 -4.83 -13.89 -12.11
N SER A 299 -4.89 -15.12 -11.67
CA SER A 299 -5.86 -16.11 -12.16
C SER A 299 -6.45 -16.87 -10.96
N PRO A 300 -7.76 -16.74 -10.69
CA PRO A 300 -8.73 -15.83 -11.32
C PRO A 300 -8.34 -14.35 -11.20
N ALA A 301 -9.00 -13.49 -11.97
CA ALA A 301 -8.72 -12.06 -11.97
C ALA A 301 -9.01 -11.43 -10.61
N SER A 302 -8.09 -10.60 -10.13
CA SER A 302 -8.20 -9.87 -8.87
C SER A 302 -7.76 -8.42 -9.09
N THR A 303 -8.17 -7.52 -8.23
CA THR A 303 -7.72 -6.13 -8.25
C THR A 303 -6.22 -6.06 -7.99
N LEU A 304 -5.52 -5.35 -8.87
CA LEU A 304 -4.10 -5.09 -8.75
C LEU A 304 -3.86 -3.61 -8.46
N THR A 305 -2.87 -3.34 -7.62
CA THR A 305 -2.39 -1.98 -7.37
C THR A 305 -0.93 -1.84 -7.78
N PHE A 306 -0.60 -0.70 -8.38
CA PHE A 306 0.72 -0.42 -8.94
C PHE A 306 1.33 0.81 -8.29
N ARG A 307 2.58 0.69 -7.85
CA ARG A 307 3.36 1.81 -7.31
C ARG A 307 4.73 1.84 -7.95
N ALA A 308 5.29 3.02 -8.07
CA ALA A 308 6.66 3.18 -8.53
C ALA A 308 7.41 4.23 -7.70
N SER A 309 8.71 4.02 -7.53
CA SER A 309 9.62 4.99 -6.94
C SER A 309 10.87 5.11 -7.81
N GLY A 310 11.57 6.25 -7.72
CA GLY A 310 12.75 6.51 -8.54
C GLY A 310 12.45 6.74 -10.03
N LEU A 311 11.20 7.06 -10.40
CA LEU A 311 10.86 7.54 -11.74
C LEU A 311 11.54 8.88 -12.01
N PRO A 312 11.93 9.17 -13.27
CA PRO A 312 12.31 10.52 -13.66
C PRO A 312 11.22 11.53 -13.29
N GLY A 313 11.61 12.71 -12.82
CA GLY A 313 10.65 13.77 -12.46
C GLY A 313 9.74 14.10 -13.66
N GLY A 314 8.45 14.33 -13.38
CA GLY A 314 7.40 14.52 -14.37
C GLY A 314 6.72 13.24 -14.85
N LEU A 315 7.18 12.06 -14.38
CA LEU A 315 6.49 10.78 -14.61
C LEU A 315 5.80 10.28 -13.33
N SER A 316 4.68 9.60 -13.50
CA SER A 316 3.93 8.93 -12.45
C SER A 316 3.37 7.59 -12.95
N ILE A 317 2.95 6.72 -12.02
CA ILE A 317 2.27 5.47 -12.35
C ILE A 317 0.82 5.55 -11.89
N SER A 318 -0.10 5.09 -12.73
CA SER A 318 -1.52 4.97 -12.38
C SER A 318 -1.74 3.78 -11.46
N LEU A 319 -2.38 4.03 -10.30
CA LEU A 319 -2.52 3.06 -9.22
C LEU A 319 -3.18 1.74 -9.65
N PHE A 320 -4.21 1.78 -10.48
CA PHE A 320 -4.99 0.59 -10.86
C PHE A 320 -4.73 0.12 -12.29
N SER A 321 -4.27 0.98 -13.19
CA SER A 321 -4.01 0.58 -14.57
C SER A 321 -2.55 0.18 -14.83
N GLY A 322 -1.62 0.48 -13.93
CA GLY A 322 -0.20 0.19 -14.11
C GLY A 322 0.47 0.99 -15.22
N VAL A 323 -0.18 2.03 -15.75
CA VAL A 323 0.40 2.87 -16.82
C VAL A 323 1.33 3.91 -16.19
N ILE A 324 2.61 3.86 -16.57
CA ILE A 324 3.58 4.92 -16.29
C ILE A 324 3.40 5.98 -17.39
N HIS A 325 3.06 7.20 -16.99
CA HIS A 325 2.74 8.30 -17.91
C HIS A 325 3.29 9.64 -17.43
N GLY A 326 3.31 10.61 -18.32
CA GLY A 326 3.76 11.97 -18.04
C GLY A 326 4.81 12.45 -19.04
N THR A 327 5.49 13.53 -18.69
CA THR A 327 6.55 14.12 -19.53
C THR A 327 7.76 14.36 -18.62
N PRO A 328 8.91 13.71 -18.90
CA PRO A 328 10.10 13.94 -18.10
C PRO A 328 10.48 15.43 -18.13
N ASN A 329 10.64 16.03 -16.96
CA ASN A 329 11.02 17.43 -16.77
C ASN A 329 12.38 17.58 -16.07
N VAL A 330 13.21 16.55 -16.17
CA VAL A 330 14.56 16.49 -15.60
C VAL A 330 15.63 16.70 -16.64
N THR A 331 16.80 17.11 -16.22
CA THR A 331 18.01 17.09 -17.04
C THR A 331 18.39 15.66 -17.44
N ALA A 332 19.22 15.51 -18.47
CA ALA A 332 19.75 14.21 -18.87
C ALA A 332 20.36 13.47 -17.68
N GLY A 333 20.06 12.19 -17.54
CA GLY A 333 20.51 11.40 -16.41
C GLY A 333 20.03 9.96 -16.44
N THR A 334 20.47 9.19 -15.44
CA THR A 334 20.12 7.78 -15.26
C THR A 334 19.40 7.63 -13.91
N PHE A 335 18.25 6.98 -13.93
CA PHE A 335 17.36 6.78 -12.77
C PHE A 335 17.15 5.30 -12.54
N THR A 336 17.22 4.86 -11.28
CA THR A 336 16.85 3.50 -10.91
C THR A 336 15.39 3.50 -10.48
N THR A 337 14.53 2.94 -11.33
CA THR A 337 13.09 2.85 -11.08
C THR A 337 12.76 1.51 -10.44
N LYS A 338 12.05 1.54 -9.31
CA LYS A 338 11.47 0.37 -8.66
C LYS A 338 9.96 0.40 -8.87
N VAL A 339 9.39 -0.69 -9.40
CA VAL A 339 7.95 -0.91 -9.52
C VAL A 339 7.52 -2.00 -8.55
N SER A 340 6.38 -1.81 -7.90
CA SER A 340 5.69 -2.82 -7.09
C SER A 340 4.29 -3.01 -7.63
N VAL A 341 3.90 -4.26 -7.82
CA VAL A 341 2.55 -4.69 -8.15
C VAL A 341 2.04 -5.49 -6.95
N ALA A 342 0.96 -5.04 -6.35
CA ALA A 342 0.37 -5.70 -5.19
C ALA A 342 -1.05 -6.17 -5.49
N TYR A 343 -1.46 -7.20 -4.83
CA TYR A 343 -2.80 -7.76 -4.79
C TYR A 343 -3.08 -8.23 -3.35
N TYR A 344 -4.27 -8.71 -3.05
CA TYR A 344 -4.69 -9.02 -1.68
C TYR A 344 -3.76 -9.99 -0.93
N ASP A 345 -3.08 -10.89 -1.65
CA ASP A 345 -2.28 -11.99 -1.08
C ASP A 345 -0.76 -11.77 -1.23
N GLY A 346 -0.33 -10.58 -1.61
CA GLY A 346 1.10 -10.28 -1.70
C GLY A 346 1.47 -9.21 -2.69
N ALA A 347 2.78 -9.05 -2.87
CA ALA A 347 3.33 -8.09 -3.81
C ALA A 347 4.53 -8.66 -4.56
N PHE A 348 4.68 -8.21 -5.78
CA PHE A 348 5.84 -8.50 -6.61
C PHE A 348 6.54 -7.20 -6.99
N GLY A 349 7.85 -7.13 -6.78
CA GLY A 349 8.64 -5.96 -7.10
C GLY A 349 9.76 -6.25 -8.09
N PHE A 350 10.08 -5.28 -8.94
CA PHE A 350 11.25 -5.33 -9.81
C PHE A 350 11.84 -3.94 -10.02
N THR A 351 13.09 -3.90 -10.48
CA THR A 351 13.81 -2.66 -10.78
C THR A 351 14.32 -2.68 -12.21
N PHE A 352 14.41 -1.50 -12.79
CA PHE A 352 15.06 -1.28 -14.08
C PHE A 352 15.68 0.12 -14.15
N THR A 353 16.55 0.33 -15.13
CA THR A 353 17.18 1.61 -15.35
C THR A 353 16.37 2.43 -16.33
N TRP A 354 16.11 3.69 -15.99
CA TRP A 354 15.53 4.68 -16.91
C TRP A 354 16.57 5.73 -17.28
N ARG A 355 16.82 5.89 -18.57
CA ARG A 355 17.77 6.87 -19.09
C ARG A 355 17.01 8.00 -19.77
N VAL A 356 17.30 9.24 -19.38
CA VAL A 356 16.72 10.44 -19.98
C VAL A 356 17.83 11.21 -20.67
N SER A 357 17.62 11.57 -21.92
CA SER A 357 18.53 12.44 -22.69
C SER A 357 17.89 13.80 -22.94
N SER A 358 18.69 14.84 -23.17
CA SER A 358 18.16 16.12 -23.61
C SER A 358 17.59 16.02 -25.04
N PRO A 359 16.65 16.87 -25.43
CA PRO A 359 16.35 17.06 -26.83
C PRO A 359 17.57 17.66 -27.58
N PRO A 360 17.72 17.43 -28.90
CA PRO A 360 18.77 18.11 -29.64
C PRO A 360 18.59 19.64 -29.63
N GLY A 361 19.60 20.35 -29.16
CA GLY A 361 19.61 21.82 -29.04
C GLY A 361 20.99 22.41 -29.20
N GLN A 362 21.10 23.73 -29.02
CA GLN A 362 22.37 24.44 -29.04
C GLN A 362 23.01 24.51 -27.68
N ILE A 363 24.29 24.23 -27.57
CA ILE A 363 25.10 24.54 -26.39
C ILE A 363 25.68 25.93 -26.64
N LYS A 364 25.19 26.92 -25.89
CA LYS A 364 25.54 28.33 -26.04
C LYS A 364 26.44 28.75 -24.88
N GLY A 365 27.59 29.36 -25.20
CA GLY A 365 28.48 29.97 -24.22
C GLY A 365 28.00 31.37 -23.80
N ASP A 366 28.54 31.89 -22.71
CA ASP A 366 28.19 33.22 -22.19
C ASP A 366 28.51 34.35 -23.15
N ALA A 367 29.47 34.15 -24.05
CA ALA A 367 29.82 35.09 -25.12
C ALA A 367 28.85 35.04 -26.32
N ALA A 368 27.71 34.39 -26.17
CA ALA A 368 26.66 34.27 -27.18
C ALA A 368 27.04 33.47 -28.45
N GLN A 369 28.10 32.68 -28.41
CA GLN A 369 28.45 31.73 -29.47
C GLN A 369 28.01 30.32 -29.14
N CYS A 370 27.81 29.49 -30.15
CA CYS A 370 27.37 28.10 -29.99
C CYS A 370 28.49 27.11 -30.38
N VAL A 371 28.54 26.00 -29.65
CA VAL A 371 29.41 24.87 -30.05
C VAL A 371 28.96 24.37 -31.43
N ASP A 372 29.92 24.26 -32.36
CA ASP A 372 29.68 24.00 -33.78
C ASP A 372 30.62 22.90 -34.31
N ASP A 373 30.09 22.07 -35.22
CA ASP A 373 30.87 21.18 -36.03
C ASP A 373 31.53 22.00 -37.17
N SER A 374 32.81 22.22 -37.07
CA SER A 374 33.55 23.14 -37.96
C SER A 374 33.26 22.85 -39.44
N HIS A 375 32.75 23.86 -40.13
CA HIS A 375 32.31 23.79 -41.54
C HIS A 375 31.21 22.75 -41.80
N GLY A 376 30.58 22.17 -40.79
CA GLY A 376 29.53 21.15 -40.92
C GLY A 376 29.97 19.85 -41.58
N SER A 377 31.24 19.48 -41.41
CA SER A 377 31.87 18.37 -42.15
C SER A 377 31.36 16.99 -41.70
N ALA A 378 30.93 16.84 -40.46
CA ALA A 378 30.53 15.55 -39.86
C ALA A 378 31.60 14.43 -39.96
N ALA A 379 32.82 14.69 -40.38
CA ALA A 379 33.90 13.72 -40.50
C ALA A 379 34.49 13.38 -39.11
N SER A 380 35.02 12.15 -38.94
CA SER A 380 35.83 11.83 -37.78
C SER A 380 37.10 12.65 -37.77
N GLY A 381 37.53 13.16 -36.61
CA GLY A 381 38.63 14.09 -36.47
C GLY A 381 38.27 15.54 -36.73
N ASN A 382 37.04 15.83 -37.23
CA ASN A 382 36.66 17.22 -37.49
C ASN A 382 36.71 18.06 -36.22
N ALA A 383 37.16 19.31 -36.35
CA ALA A 383 37.27 20.21 -35.22
C ALA A 383 35.89 20.60 -34.65
N ILE A 384 35.81 20.76 -33.37
CA ILE A 384 34.71 21.48 -32.71
C ILE A 384 35.19 22.88 -32.45
N ASP A 385 34.45 23.84 -32.95
CA ASP A 385 34.70 25.27 -32.77
C ASP A 385 33.47 25.98 -32.15
N THR A 386 33.58 27.28 -31.97
CA THR A 386 32.44 28.12 -31.62
C THR A 386 32.10 29.01 -32.80
N PHE A 387 30.83 29.17 -33.06
CA PHE A 387 30.31 30.00 -34.17
C PHE A 387 29.02 30.71 -33.78
N ALA A 388 28.66 31.75 -34.51
CA ALA A 388 27.38 32.43 -34.33
C ALA A 388 26.22 31.41 -34.27
N CYS A 389 25.33 31.51 -33.29
CA CYS A 389 24.24 30.59 -33.12
C CYS A 389 23.24 30.65 -34.27
N THR A 390 23.14 29.59 -35.06
CA THR A 390 22.28 29.48 -36.24
C THR A 390 21.11 28.54 -36.07
N GLY A 391 21.15 27.65 -35.06
CA GLY A 391 20.17 26.58 -34.86
C GLY A 391 20.21 25.47 -35.89
N LYS A 392 21.16 25.49 -36.82
CA LYS A 392 21.31 24.48 -37.90
C LYS A 392 21.93 23.19 -37.37
N THR A 393 21.88 22.13 -38.17
CA THR A 393 22.38 20.79 -37.83
C THR A 393 23.78 20.75 -37.20
N PRO A 394 24.79 21.51 -37.66
CA PRO A 394 26.13 21.52 -37.07
C PRO A 394 26.19 22.02 -35.61
N GLN A 395 25.10 22.56 -35.09
CA GLN A 395 24.99 23.08 -33.71
C GLN A 395 23.96 22.35 -32.88
N ARG A 396 23.34 21.28 -33.41
CA ARG A 396 22.28 20.55 -32.68
C ARG A 396 22.88 19.38 -31.93
N ILE A 397 23.17 19.61 -30.67
CA ILE A 397 23.80 18.66 -29.74
C ILE A 397 22.76 18.02 -28.85
N THR A 398 22.89 16.73 -28.62
CA THR A 398 22.15 15.98 -27.59
C THR A 398 23.10 15.63 -26.46
N PHE A 399 22.75 16.02 -25.23
CA PHE A 399 23.44 15.53 -24.05
C PHE A 399 22.75 14.24 -23.61
N THR A 400 23.45 13.11 -23.75
CA THR A 400 22.87 11.79 -23.50
C THR A 400 22.88 11.45 -22.02
N SER A 401 22.07 10.48 -21.64
CA SER A 401 22.06 9.93 -20.28
C SER A 401 23.37 9.26 -19.85
N ASN A 402 24.25 8.93 -20.82
CA ASN A 402 25.58 8.39 -20.55
C ASN A 402 26.63 9.50 -20.36
N GLY A 403 26.20 10.76 -20.49
CA GLY A 403 27.11 11.93 -20.40
C GLY A 403 27.83 12.25 -21.70
N GLU A 404 27.43 11.71 -22.86
CA GLU A 404 28.02 12.03 -24.13
C GLU A 404 27.38 13.29 -24.75
N LEU A 405 28.17 14.14 -25.36
CA LEU A 405 27.71 15.23 -26.23
C LEU A 405 27.69 14.73 -27.67
N GLN A 406 26.50 14.41 -28.19
CA GLN A 406 26.34 13.89 -29.54
C GLN A 406 25.97 15.00 -30.51
N LEU A 407 26.68 15.07 -31.61
CA LEU A 407 26.53 16.03 -32.70
C LEU A 407 26.68 15.30 -34.01
N VAL A 408 25.77 15.50 -34.96
CA VAL A 408 25.76 14.89 -36.33
C VAL A 408 26.01 13.36 -36.31
N GLY A 409 25.45 12.65 -35.32
CA GLY A 409 25.60 11.19 -35.19
C GLY A 409 26.96 10.73 -34.63
N LYS A 410 27.80 11.63 -34.14
CA LYS A 410 29.08 11.36 -33.52
C LYS A 410 29.16 11.99 -32.13
N CYS A 411 30.20 11.68 -31.37
CA CYS A 411 30.45 12.21 -30.04
C CYS A 411 31.58 13.25 -30.04
N ILE A 412 31.37 14.35 -29.31
CA ILE A 412 32.43 15.32 -29.03
C ILE A 412 33.43 14.65 -28.10
N THR A 413 34.61 14.41 -28.65
CA THR A 413 35.78 13.80 -28.02
C THR A 413 36.81 14.89 -27.73
N ALA A 414 37.49 14.80 -26.59
CA ALA A 414 38.54 15.77 -26.32
C ALA A 414 39.76 15.15 -25.61
N THR A 415 40.94 15.69 -25.94
CA THR A 415 42.19 15.42 -25.23
C THR A 415 42.77 16.73 -24.69
N SER A 416 43.19 17.67 -25.55
CA SER A 416 43.48 19.07 -25.25
C SER A 416 42.53 20.02 -26.00
N VAL A 417 42.05 19.57 -27.14
CA VAL A 417 41.08 20.24 -28.03
C VAL A 417 39.90 19.30 -28.29
N ALA A 418 38.74 19.86 -28.63
CA ALA A 418 37.56 19.09 -28.96
C ALA A 418 37.48 18.78 -30.45
N TYR A 419 37.00 17.57 -30.79
CA TYR A 419 36.83 17.06 -32.15
C TYR A 419 35.74 15.97 -32.19
N LEU A 420 35.24 15.64 -33.37
CA LEU A 420 34.23 14.60 -33.58
C LEU A 420 34.87 13.21 -33.74
N GLU A 421 34.28 12.21 -33.09
CA GLU A 421 34.61 10.78 -33.27
C GLU A 421 33.37 9.91 -33.14
N PRO A 422 33.40 8.67 -33.69
CA PRO A 422 32.34 7.71 -33.39
C PRO A 422 32.13 7.55 -31.88
N CYS A 423 30.87 7.48 -31.43
CA CYS A 423 30.53 7.29 -30.03
C CYS A 423 30.96 5.90 -29.55
N THR A 424 31.81 5.82 -28.57
CA THR A 424 32.37 4.57 -28.01
C THR A 424 32.19 4.45 -26.48
N GLY A 425 31.67 5.50 -25.85
CA GLY A 425 31.54 5.56 -24.37
C GLY A 425 32.85 5.69 -23.61
N ARG A 426 33.98 5.97 -24.30
CA ARG A 426 35.27 6.17 -23.63
C ARG A 426 35.25 7.41 -22.77
N THR A 427 36.08 7.41 -21.72
CA THR A 427 36.16 8.55 -20.78
C THR A 427 36.47 9.88 -21.43
N SER A 428 37.14 9.88 -22.61
CA SER A 428 37.38 11.07 -23.42
C SER A 428 36.16 11.60 -24.19
N GLN A 429 35.00 10.96 -24.08
CA GLN A 429 33.73 11.35 -24.69
C GLN A 429 32.62 11.57 -23.62
N VAL A 430 32.93 11.29 -22.37
CA VAL A 430 31.95 11.36 -21.26
C VAL A 430 32.17 12.63 -20.47
N TRP A 431 31.12 13.43 -20.39
CA TRP A 431 31.09 14.73 -19.75
C TRP A 431 30.15 14.72 -18.56
N THR A 432 30.49 15.45 -17.51
CA THR A 432 29.61 15.77 -16.40
C THR A 432 29.27 17.25 -16.46
N ARG A 433 28.00 17.61 -16.55
CA ARG A 433 27.59 19.00 -16.44
C ARG A 433 27.39 19.37 -14.98
N LEU A 434 28.07 20.40 -14.55
CA LEU A 434 27.93 20.97 -13.21
C LEU A 434 26.75 21.97 -13.18
N SER A 435 26.26 22.29 -11.98
CA SER A 435 25.14 23.22 -11.78
C SER A 435 25.45 24.66 -12.22
N ASN A 436 26.72 25.05 -12.23
CA ASN A 436 27.20 26.35 -12.72
C ASN A 436 27.32 26.40 -14.25
N GLY A 437 27.05 25.33 -14.96
CA GLY A 437 27.10 25.30 -16.44
C GLY A 437 28.39 24.73 -17.04
N GLU A 438 29.39 24.42 -16.25
CA GLU A 438 30.63 23.78 -16.75
C GLU A 438 30.37 22.33 -17.20
N TYR A 439 30.98 21.93 -18.35
CA TYR A 439 31.06 20.53 -18.78
C TYR A 439 32.47 19.98 -18.50
N VAL A 440 32.55 19.06 -17.56
CA VAL A 440 33.80 18.45 -17.10
C VAL A 440 34.03 17.14 -17.82
N LEU A 441 35.17 16.99 -18.50
CA LEU A 441 35.54 15.75 -19.17
C LEU A 441 36.01 14.70 -18.16
N ARG A 442 35.41 13.53 -18.18
CA ARG A 442 35.74 12.43 -17.23
C ARG A 442 37.19 11.95 -17.34
N ALA A 443 37.79 11.99 -18.52
CA ALA A 443 39.17 11.52 -18.72
C ALA A 443 40.20 12.38 -18.03
N SER A 444 39.99 13.69 -17.90
CA SER A 444 41.02 14.65 -17.46
C SER A 444 40.59 15.54 -16.28
N GLY A 445 39.31 15.56 -15.94
CA GLY A 445 38.77 16.50 -14.96
C GLY A 445 38.81 17.95 -15.40
N LYS A 446 39.10 18.23 -16.70
CA LYS A 446 39.15 19.57 -17.26
C LYS A 446 37.81 19.99 -17.86
N CYS A 447 37.58 21.29 -17.95
CA CYS A 447 36.35 21.91 -18.43
C CYS A 447 36.44 22.26 -19.93
N LEU A 448 35.33 22.05 -20.64
CA LEU A 448 35.10 22.55 -21.98
C LEU A 448 35.21 24.08 -21.98
N THR A 449 36.07 24.64 -22.81
CA THR A 449 36.45 26.05 -22.75
C THR A 449 36.41 26.73 -24.12
N GLU A 450 35.83 27.91 -24.15
CA GLU A 450 35.85 28.82 -25.31
C GLU A 450 36.98 29.83 -25.17
N PRO A 451 38.15 29.65 -25.81
CA PRO A 451 39.29 30.53 -25.58
C PRO A 451 39.12 31.94 -26.13
N SER A 452 38.16 32.16 -27.02
CA SER A 452 37.89 33.46 -27.67
C SER A 452 36.48 33.51 -28.22
N THR A 453 35.89 34.68 -28.29
CA THR A 453 34.55 34.95 -28.82
C THR A 453 34.51 35.10 -30.35
N ARG A 454 35.61 34.81 -31.08
CA ARG A 454 35.66 34.87 -32.53
C ARG A 454 35.09 33.58 -33.16
N ASN A 455 34.29 33.75 -34.22
CA ASN A 455 33.80 32.62 -35.01
C ASN A 455 34.95 31.75 -35.49
N GLY A 456 34.77 30.42 -35.44
CA GLY A 456 35.81 29.45 -35.81
C GLY A 456 36.88 29.27 -34.74
N THR A 457 36.67 29.77 -33.54
CA THR A 457 37.60 29.50 -32.42
C THR A 457 37.45 28.07 -31.95
N ARG A 458 38.56 27.34 -31.97
CA ARG A 458 38.54 25.93 -31.54
C ARG A 458 38.27 25.77 -30.08
N VAL A 459 37.32 24.91 -29.72
CA VAL A 459 36.99 24.59 -28.35
C VAL A 459 38.11 23.73 -27.73
N THR A 460 38.54 24.09 -26.54
CA THR A 460 39.67 23.48 -25.84
C THR A 460 39.28 22.92 -24.49
N LEU A 461 40.23 22.30 -23.79
CA LEU A 461 40.12 21.90 -22.41
C LEU A 461 41.05 22.73 -21.51
N ALA A 462 40.52 23.34 -20.46
CA ALA A 462 41.29 24.02 -19.44
C ALA A 462 40.89 23.55 -18.02
N THR A 463 41.71 23.89 -17.04
CA THR A 463 41.32 23.70 -15.63
C THR A 463 40.01 24.41 -15.36
N CYS A 464 39.06 23.77 -14.69
CA CYS A 464 37.79 24.37 -14.31
C CYS A 464 37.99 25.55 -13.35
N ARG A 465 37.44 26.70 -13.67
CA ARG A 465 37.66 27.97 -12.93
C ARG A 465 36.35 28.70 -12.61
N ASN A 466 35.20 28.13 -13.04
CA ASN A 466 33.91 28.81 -12.91
C ASN A 466 33.92 30.22 -13.55
N THR A 467 34.48 30.33 -14.75
CA THR A 467 34.60 31.60 -15.51
C THR A 467 33.70 31.57 -16.74
N ALA A 468 33.32 32.72 -17.26
CA ALA A 468 32.35 32.88 -18.34
C ALA A 468 32.71 32.08 -19.63
N ASP A 469 34.00 31.88 -19.91
CA ASP A 469 34.52 31.08 -21.02
C ASP A 469 34.32 29.55 -20.83
N GLN A 470 33.82 29.13 -19.68
CA GLN A 470 33.53 27.73 -19.34
C GLN A 470 32.06 27.48 -19.03
N HIS A 471 31.22 28.51 -19.02
CA HIS A 471 29.80 28.40 -18.79
C HIS A 471 29.02 28.16 -20.08
N TRP A 472 28.25 27.09 -20.08
CA TRP A 472 27.51 26.67 -21.26
C TRP A 472 26.05 26.37 -20.89
N SER A 473 25.13 26.75 -21.77
CA SER A 473 23.73 26.35 -21.65
C SER A 473 23.55 24.83 -21.77
N LEU A 474 22.37 24.33 -21.46
CA LEU A 474 21.93 23.01 -21.92
C LEU A 474 21.50 23.08 -23.39
N PRO A 475 21.63 21.97 -24.12
CA PRO A 475 21.04 21.85 -25.45
C PRO A 475 19.53 21.99 -25.43
#